data_fb3dd6851103ae27853143dd46dafde6
#
_entry.id   fb3dd6851103ae27853143dd46dafde6
#
_cell.length_a   1.000
_cell.length_b   1.000
_cell.length_c   1.000
_cell.angle_alpha   90.00
_cell.angle_beta   90.00
_cell.angle_gamma   90.00
#
_symmetry.space_group_name_H-M   'P 1'
#
loop_
_entity.id
_entity.type
_entity.pdbx_description
1 polymer ?
#
loop_
_entity_poly.entity_id
_entity_poly.type
_entity_poly.pdbx_seq_one_letter_code
_entity_poly.pdbx_strand_id
1 'polypeptide(L)'
;GLAAQKAGKAEEAEDCFKKVIPLDHKTYKTNALYSLGVLCYNDGANILKKAAPLANSDADKYAAEKEKADARFKEAVGYLEEAMKVSPEDTKAKTMLTQVQSAMK
;
A
#
# COMPACT_ATOMS: atom_id res chain seq x y z
N GLY A 1 19.41 -0.28 -8.27
CA GLY A 1 18.66 -0.44 -9.47
C GLY A 1 17.32 0.26 -9.40
N LEU A 2 16.53 0.07 -10.42
CA LEU A 2 15.20 0.68 -10.53
C LEU A 2 14.30 0.32 -9.35
N ALA A 3 14.38 -0.92 -8.87
CA ALA A 3 13.57 -1.38 -7.75
C ALA A 3 13.92 -0.63 -6.46
N ALA A 4 15.21 -0.40 -6.19
CA ALA A 4 15.65 0.34 -5.02
C ALA A 4 15.24 1.81 -5.09
N GLN A 5 15.33 2.41 -6.28
CA GLN A 5 14.90 3.78 -6.50
C GLN A 5 13.39 3.93 -6.28
N LYS A 6 12.61 2.96 -6.74
CA LYS A 6 11.16 2.98 -6.55
C LYS A 6 10.80 2.89 -5.07
N ALA A 7 11.49 2.05 -4.32
CA ALA A 7 11.24 1.92 -2.88
C ALA A 7 11.55 3.24 -2.16
N GLY A 8 12.69 3.87 -2.48
CA GLY A 8 13.06 5.15 -1.89
C GLY A 8 12.06 6.25 -2.23
N LYS A 9 11.62 6.30 -3.48
CA LYS A 9 10.64 7.29 -3.91
C LYS A 9 9.28 7.06 -3.24
N ALA A 10 8.89 5.82 -3.03
CA ALA A 10 7.64 5.50 -2.34
C ALA A 10 7.67 6.00 -0.90
N GLU A 11 8.77 5.83 -0.19
CA GLU A 11 8.92 6.32 1.18
C GLU A 11 8.88 7.85 1.23
N GLU A 12 9.57 8.53 0.31
CA GLU A 12 9.54 9.98 0.24
C GLU A 12 8.14 10.49 -0.06
N ALA A 13 7.44 9.87 -1.00
CA ALA A 13 6.08 10.24 -1.34
C ALA A 13 5.15 10.01 -0.16
N GLU A 14 5.32 8.92 0.57
CA GLU A 14 4.53 8.61 1.76
C GLU A 14 4.72 9.70 2.82
N ASP A 15 5.95 10.14 3.06
CA ASP A 15 6.23 11.21 4.01
C ASP A 15 5.57 12.53 3.58
N CYS A 16 5.63 12.86 2.29
CA CYS A 16 4.99 14.06 1.77
C CYS A 16 3.47 14.01 1.96
N PHE A 17 2.86 12.88 1.67
CA PHE A 17 1.41 12.72 1.84
C PHE A 17 1.01 12.81 3.30
N LYS A 18 1.81 12.25 4.21
CA LYS A 18 1.55 12.35 5.65
C LYS A 18 1.58 13.79 6.14
N LYS A 19 2.45 14.62 5.58
CA LYS A 19 2.51 16.04 5.90
C LYS A 19 1.26 16.79 5.42
N VAL A 20 0.66 16.33 4.32
CA VAL A 20 -0.57 16.94 3.77
C VAL A 20 -1.81 16.56 4.58
N ILE A 21 -1.83 15.36 5.16
CA ILE A 21 -2.99 14.86 5.92
C ILE A 21 -3.49 15.84 6.99
N PRO A 22 -2.63 16.53 7.77
CA PRO A 22 -3.11 17.49 8.77
C PRO A 22 -3.76 18.75 8.20
N LEU A 23 -3.62 19.00 6.90
CA LEU A 23 -4.27 20.15 6.28
C LEU A 23 -5.78 19.92 6.21
N ASP A 24 -6.53 20.95 6.52
CA ASP A 24 -7.97 20.87 6.71
C ASP A 24 -8.72 20.96 5.36
N HIS A 25 -8.36 20.05 4.43
CA HIS A 25 -9.02 19.93 3.14
C HIS A 25 -9.45 18.48 2.91
N LYS A 26 -10.75 18.25 2.96
CA LYS A 26 -11.32 16.91 2.81
C LYS A 26 -10.83 16.22 1.53
N THR A 27 -10.86 16.92 0.40
CA THR A 27 -10.43 16.36 -0.88
C THR A 27 -8.94 15.99 -0.88
N TYR A 28 -8.09 16.90 -0.41
CA TYR A 28 -6.66 16.64 -0.31
C TYR A 28 -6.35 15.50 0.65
N LYS A 29 -7.03 15.49 1.78
CA LYS A 29 -6.86 14.45 2.79
C LYS A 29 -7.23 13.09 2.21
N THR A 30 -8.38 12.99 1.55
CA THR A 30 -8.83 11.75 0.91
C THR A 30 -7.85 11.29 -0.16
N ASN A 31 -7.42 12.19 -1.03
CA ASN A 31 -6.48 11.88 -2.10
C ASN A 31 -5.13 11.43 -1.55
N ALA A 32 -4.63 12.09 -0.50
CA ALA A 32 -3.37 11.73 0.13
C ALA A 32 -3.45 10.32 0.75
N LEU A 33 -4.54 10.03 1.46
CA LEU A 33 -4.74 8.72 2.06
C LEU A 33 -4.90 7.63 0.99
N TYR A 34 -5.64 7.91 -0.07
CA TYR A 34 -5.77 7.00 -1.19
C TYR A 34 -4.42 6.71 -1.82
N SER A 35 -3.63 7.75 -2.08
CA SER A 35 -2.30 7.61 -2.66
C SER A 35 -1.36 6.78 -1.78
N LEU A 36 -1.40 7.00 -0.46
CA LEU A 36 -0.63 6.20 0.49
C LEU A 36 -1.05 4.73 0.44
N GLY A 37 -2.35 4.47 0.36
CA GLY A 37 -2.87 3.11 0.23
C GLY A 37 -2.38 2.43 -1.03
N VAL A 38 -2.41 3.14 -2.16
CA VAL A 38 -1.94 2.62 -3.45
C VAL A 38 -0.43 2.32 -3.40
N LEU A 39 0.36 3.23 -2.81
CA LEU A 39 1.80 3.03 -2.68
C LEU A 39 2.11 1.77 -1.85
N CYS A 40 1.43 1.60 -0.72
CA CYS A 40 1.62 0.43 0.13
C CYS A 40 1.20 -0.85 -0.60
N TYR A 41 0.08 -0.81 -1.31
CA TYR A 41 -0.38 -1.95 -2.11
C TYR A 41 0.65 -2.33 -3.18
N ASN A 42 1.14 -1.34 -3.94
CA ASN A 42 2.12 -1.60 -4.99
C ASN A 42 3.41 -2.16 -4.41
N ASP A 43 3.85 -1.66 -3.27
CA ASP A 43 5.05 -2.16 -2.61
C ASP A 43 4.87 -3.63 -2.20
N GLY A 44 3.75 -3.96 -1.58
CA GLY A 44 3.44 -5.34 -1.22
C GLY A 44 3.36 -6.26 -2.44
N ALA A 45 2.70 -5.80 -3.51
CA ALA A 45 2.58 -6.55 -4.74
C ALA A 45 3.96 -6.81 -5.38
N ASN A 46 4.85 -5.81 -5.36
CA ASN A 46 6.21 -5.96 -5.87
C ASN A 46 7.01 -6.97 -5.05
N ILE A 47 6.86 -6.96 -3.72
CA ILE A 47 7.52 -7.94 -2.85
C ILE A 47 7.07 -9.35 -3.23
N LEU A 48 5.78 -9.59 -3.38
CA LEU A 48 5.24 -10.89 -3.76
C LEU A 48 5.73 -11.31 -5.16
N LYS A 49 5.77 -10.37 -6.09
CA LYS A 49 6.24 -10.65 -7.46
C LYS A 49 7.68 -11.11 -7.46
N LYS A 50 8.53 -10.46 -6.66
CA LYS A 50 9.94 -10.85 -6.54
C LYS A 50 10.10 -12.15 -5.79
N ALA A 51 9.21 -12.45 -4.85
CA ALA A 51 9.27 -13.67 -4.05
C ALA A 51 8.69 -14.87 -4.77
N ALA A 52 7.88 -14.69 -5.80
CA ALA A 52 7.20 -15.79 -6.50
C ALA A 52 8.15 -16.93 -6.90
N PRO A 53 9.35 -16.67 -7.49
CA PRO A 53 10.27 -17.75 -7.83
C PRO A 53 10.76 -18.53 -6.61
N LEU A 54 10.75 -17.92 -5.42
CA LEU A 54 11.22 -18.58 -4.20
C LEU A 54 10.22 -19.58 -3.64
N ALA A 55 8.96 -19.51 -4.06
CA ALA A 55 7.91 -20.37 -3.55
C ALA A 55 8.26 -21.86 -3.72
N ASN A 56 8.95 -22.21 -4.81
CA ASN A 56 9.34 -23.58 -5.10
C ASN A 56 10.79 -23.87 -4.75
N SER A 57 11.67 -22.87 -4.73
CA SER A 57 13.11 -23.05 -4.52
C SER A 57 13.54 -22.83 -3.07
N ASP A 58 12.86 -21.92 -2.35
CA ASP A 58 13.18 -21.60 -0.96
C ASP A 58 11.92 -21.12 -0.25
N ALA A 59 11.16 -22.09 0.26
CA ALA A 59 9.87 -21.81 0.90
C ALA A 59 10.02 -20.90 2.14
N ASP A 60 11.12 -21.02 2.87
CA ASP A 60 11.34 -20.20 4.07
C ASP A 60 11.54 -18.72 3.70
N LYS A 61 12.33 -18.46 2.66
CA LYS A 61 12.51 -17.10 2.15
C LYS A 61 11.20 -16.54 1.59
N TYR A 62 10.46 -17.39 0.88
CA TYR A 62 9.16 -16.97 0.35
C TYR A 62 8.23 -16.54 1.48
N ALA A 63 8.14 -17.34 2.53
CA ALA A 63 7.30 -17.02 3.69
C ALA A 63 7.72 -15.70 4.35
N ALA A 64 9.02 -15.47 4.50
CA ALA A 64 9.53 -14.22 5.07
C ALA A 64 9.17 -13.02 4.21
N GLU A 65 9.32 -13.13 2.89
CA GLU A 65 8.95 -12.05 1.96
C GLU A 65 7.45 -11.82 1.94
N LYS A 66 6.66 -12.89 2.01
CA LYS A 66 5.20 -12.78 2.08
C LYS A 66 4.77 -12.01 3.33
N GLU A 67 5.41 -12.23 4.47
CA GLU A 67 5.12 -11.47 5.69
C GLU A 67 5.37 -9.97 5.48
N LYS A 68 6.45 -9.62 4.81
CA LYS A 68 6.74 -8.22 4.49
C LYS A 68 5.66 -7.62 3.59
N ALA A 69 5.24 -8.38 2.58
CA ALA A 69 4.18 -7.95 1.68
C ALA A 69 2.87 -7.75 2.43
N ASP A 70 2.51 -8.70 3.30
CA ASP A 70 1.29 -8.62 4.09
C ASP A 70 1.30 -7.40 5.02
N ALA A 71 2.45 -7.06 5.58
CA ALA A 71 2.59 -5.86 6.41
C ALA A 71 2.28 -4.59 5.60
N ARG A 72 2.77 -4.51 4.36
CA ARG A 72 2.47 -3.37 3.49
C ARG A 72 1.00 -3.34 3.09
N PHE A 73 0.40 -4.51 2.83
CA PHE A 73 -1.03 -4.59 2.53
C PHE A 73 -1.87 -4.12 3.72
N LYS A 74 -1.50 -4.48 4.94
CA LYS A 74 -2.19 -4.01 6.14
C LYS A 74 -2.12 -2.50 6.28
N GLU A 75 -0.96 -1.91 5.99
CA GLU A 75 -0.83 -0.45 5.97
C GLU A 75 -1.74 0.16 4.92
N ALA A 76 -1.81 -0.43 3.73
CA ALA A 76 -2.70 0.04 2.67
C ALA A 76 -4.16 0.02 3.12
N VAL A 77 -4.58 -1.07 3.77
CA VAL A 77 -5.94 -1.18 4.31
C VAL A 77 -6.22 -0.05 5.29
N GLY A 78 -5.29 0.23 6.20
CA GLY A 78 -5.44 1.30 7.18
C GLY A 78 -5.64 2.66 6.52
N TYR A 79 -4.81 3.01 5.54
CA TYR A 79 -4.93 4.28 4.82
C TYR A 79 -6.23 4.38 4.04
N LEU A 80 -6.63 3.30 3.38
CA LEU A 80 -7.85 3.29 2.59
C LEU A 80 -9.09 3.39 3.47
N GLU A 81 -9.09 2.74 4.63
CA GLU A 81 -10.16 2.86 5.60
C GLU A 81 -10.29 4.30 6.11
N GLU A 82 -9.17 4.95 6.38
CA GLU A 82 -9.16 6.35 6.79
C GLU A 82 -9.70 7.25 5.67
N ALA A 83 -9.34 6.98 4.42
CA ALA A 83 -9.88 7.73 3.28
C ALA A 83 -11.40 7.59 3.19
N MET A 84 -11.91 6.39 3.45
CA MET A 84 -13.36 6.14 3.45
C MET A 84 -14.06 6.85 4.61
N LYS A 85 -13.41 7.01 5.74
CA LYS A 85 -13.96 7.77 6.87
C LYS A 85 -14.09 9.24 6.53
N VAL A 86 -13.11 9.78 5.80
CA VAL A 86 -13.13 11.19 5.37
C VAL A 86 -14.16 11.40 4.26
N SER A 87 -14.24 10.48 3.31
CA SER A 87 -15.17 10.55 2.18
C SER A 87 -15.84 9.21 1.96
N PRO A 88 -16.94 8.91 2.68
CA PRO A 88 -17.64 7.62 2.54
C PRO A 88 -18.16 7.35 1.13
N GLU A 89 -18.38 8.41 0.35
CA GLU A 89 -18.87 8.29 -1.03
C GLU A 89 -17.75 8.02 -2.04
N ASP A 90 -16.50 7.98 -1.61
CA ASP A 90 -15.36 7.74 -2.50
C ASP A 90 -15.27 6.26 -2.88
N THR A 91 -15.72 5.94 -4.09
CA THR A 91 -15.69 4.57 -4.61
C THR A 91 -14.30 4.08 -4.93
N LYS A 92 -13.37 5.00 -5.23
CA LYS A 92 -11.97 4.64 -5.54
C LYS A 92 -11.30 3.95 -4.35
N ALA A 93 -11.43 4.54 -3.17
CA ALA A 93 -10.85 3.97 -1.95
C ALA A 93 -11.49 2.62 -1.64
N LYS A 94 -12.81 2.50 -1.79
CA LYS A 94 -13.53 1.26 -1.55
C LYS A 94 -13.06 0.15 -2.50
N THR A 95 -12.95 0.47 -3.79
CA THR A 95 -12.50 -0.49 -4.81
C THR A 95 -11.08 -0.96 -4.51
N MET A 96 -10.20 -0.01 -4.20
CA MET A 96 -8.81 -0.34 -3.88
C MET A 96 -8.69 -1.19 -2.60
N LEU A 97 -9.49 -0.85 -1.60
CA LEU A 97 -9.54 -1.63 -0.36
C LEU A 97 -9.92 -3.08 -0.63
N THR A 98 -10.92 -3.30 -1.49
CA THR A 98 -11.34 -4.65 -1.90
C THR A 98 -10.19 -5.39 -2.59
N GLN A 99 -9.46 -4.72 -3.48
CA GLN A 99 -8.31 -5.31 -4.17
C GLN A 99 -7.21 -5.70 -3.20
N VAL A 100 -6.91 -4.84 -2.24
CA VAL A 100 -5.87 -5.11 -1.24
C VAL A 100 -6.27 -6.31 -0.38
N GLN A 101 -7.51 -6.36 0.08
CA GLN A 101 -8.02 -7.47 0.88
C GLN A 101 -7.97 -8.79 0.12
N SER A 102 -8.27 -8.76 -1.18
CA SER A 102 -8.16 -9.95 -2.04
C SER A 102 -6.71 -10.42 -2.15
N ALA A 103 -5.76 -9.50 -2.24
CA ALA A 103 -4.35 -9.83 -2.33
C ALA A 103 -3.81 -10.45 -1.04
N MET A 104 -4.43 -10.16 0.10
CA MET A 104 -4.02 -10.69 1.40
C MET A 104 -4.48 -12.12 1.64
N LYS A 105 -5.41 -12.63 0.85
CA LYS A 105 -5.95 -14.00 1.01
C LYS A 105 -4.99 -15.07 0.42
#